data_d09fa190490e48474b01c3ddc7685d89
#
_entry.id   d09fa190490e48474b01c3ddc7685d89
#
_cell.length_a   1.000
_cell.length_b   1.000
_cell.length_c   1.000
_cell.angle_alpha   90.00
_cell.angle_beta   90.00
_cell.angle_gamma   90.00
#
_symmetry.space_group_name_H-M   'P 1'
#
loop_
_entity.id
_entity.type
_entity.pdbx_description
1 polymer ?
#
loop_
_entity_poly.entity_id
_entity_poly.type
_entity_poly.pdbx_seq_one_letter_code
_entity_poly.pdbx_strand_id
1 'polypeptide(L)'
;SDDNVSMENGLKFHIDWLKGQKTGFFVDQRDNRSLVERYSKGKNVLNMFCYTGGFSVYAMRGEAKLVHSVDSSAKAVDLVNANMELNFPGDARHEAYAEDAFKYLDRMTVPYDLIILDPPAFAKHKDALRNAIRGYTKLNAKAFEKIQPGGILFTFSCSQAVNKDQFRMAVFTAAAMSGRSVRILHQLHQ
;
A
#
# COMPACT_ATOMS: atom_id res chain seq x y z
N SER A 1 -20.46 19.04 -8.23
CA SER A 1 -19.54 20.18 -8.23
C SER A 1 -18.11 19.63 -8.18
N ASP A 2 -17.28 20.04 -9.14
CA ASP A 2 -15.88 19.59 -9.33
C ASP A 2 -14.90 20.11 -8.25
N ASP A 3 -15.40 20.66 -7.16
CA ASP A 3 -14.61 21.41 -6.18
C ASP A 3 -13.68 20.59 -5.29
N ASN A 4 -13.72 19.26 -5.39
CA ASN A 4 -12.93 18.36 -4.52
C ASN A 4 -12.00 17.41 -5.31
N VAL A 5 -11.61 17.77 -6.52
CA VAL A 5 -10.66 16.99 -7.31
C VAL A 5 -9.31 17.69 -7.35
N SER A 6 -8.25 16.99 -6.94
CA SER A 6 -6.87 17.44 -7.11
C SER A 6 -6.17 16.65 -8.19
N MET A 7 -5.09 17.22 -8.74
CA MET A 7 -4.30 16.58 -9.79
C MET A 7 -2.86 16.36 -9.33
N GLU A 8 -2.35 15.16 -9.52
CA GLU A 8 -0.95 14.82 -9.27
C GLU A 8 -0.38 14.05 -10.47
N ASN A 9 0.66 14.57 -11.09
CA ASN A 9 1.32 13.94 -12.25
C ASN A 9 0.35 13.54 -13.37
N GLY A 10 -0.70 14.34 -13.61
CA GLY A 10 -1.73 14.08 -14.61
C GLY A 10 -2.83 13.10 -14.18
N LEU A 11 -2.78 12.55 -12.98
CA LEU A 11 -3.83 11.72 -12.38
C LEU A 11 -4.73 12.57 -11.49
N LYS A 12 -6.02 12.25 -11.48
CA LYS A 12 -7.05 12.97 -10.72
C LYS A 12 -7.43 12.19 -9.46
N PHE A 13 -7.64 12.90 -8.34
CA PHE A 13 -8.02 12.30 -7.08
C PHE A 13 -9.12 13.11 -6.40
N HIS A 14 -10.16 12.42 -5.96
CA HIS A 14 -11.11 13.02 -5.04
C HIS A 14 -10.45 13.24 -3.68
N ILE A 15 -10.53 14.44 -3.16
CA ILE A 15 -9.97 14.83 -1.86
C ILE A 15 -11.10 15.32 -0.96
N ASP A 16 -11.24 14.70 0.21
CA ASP A 16 -12.16 15.16 1.25
C ASP A 16 -11.43 16.11 2.21
N TRP A 17 -11.42 17.40 1.86
CA TRP A 17 -10.77 18.46 2.65
C TRP A 17 -11.38 18.64 4.05
N LEU A 18 -12.66 18.27 4.23
CA LEU A 18 -13.41 18.54 5.46
C LEU A 18 -13.41 17.38 6.44
N LYS A 19 -13.28 16.15 5.97
CA LYS A 19 -13.43 14.92 6.77
C LYS A 19 -12.29 13.92 6.59
N GLY A 20 -11.34 14.18 5.70
CA GLY A 20 -10.20 13.29 5.44
C GLY A 20 -9.19 13.29 6.60
N GLN A 21 -8.48 12.17 6.79
CA GLN A 21 -7.31 12.13 7.68
C GLN A 21 -6.25 13.12 7.16
N LYS A 22 -5.74 14.00 8.02
CA LYS A 22 -4.81 15.08 7.66
C LYS A 22 -5.39 15.97 6.55
N THR A 23 -4.76 16.01 5.37
CA THR A 23 -5.17 16.80 4.20
C THR A 23 -6.00 15.99 3.18
N GLY A 24 -6.39 14.75 3.53
CA GLY A 24 -7.15 13.87 2.62
C GLY A 24 -6.32 13.20 1.54
N PHE A 25 -5.04 13.58 1.37
CA PHE A 25 -4.11 13.00 0.41
C PHE A 25 -2.65 13.16 0.89
N PHE A 26 -1.86 12.10 0.81
CA PHE A 26 -0.47 12.08 1.29
C PHE A 26 0.49 12.51 0.16
N VAL A 27 0.77 13.80 0.05
CA VAL A 27 1.64 14.38 -1.00
C VAL A 27 3.10 13.90 -0.88
N ASP A 28 3.56 13.64 0.33
CA ASP A 28 4.88 13.09 0.66
C ASP A 28 5.18 11.73 0.02
N GLN A 29 4.13 10.96 -0.33
CA GLN A 29 4.26 9.68 -1.00
C GLN A 29 4.34 9.75 -2.54
N ARG A 30 4.41 10.94 -3.14
CA ARG A 30 4.38 11.12 -4.61
C ARG A 30 5.48 10.34 -5.32
N ASP A 31 6.71 10.45 -4.84
CA ASP A 31 7.87 9.78 -5.46
C ASP A 31 7.77 8.26 -5.30
N ASN A 32 7.27 7.80 -4.16
CA ASN A 32 7.03 6.39 -3.90
C ASN A 32 5.93 5.83 -4.83
N ARG A 33 4.86 6.59 -5.08
CA ARG A 33 3.83 6.22 -6.07
C ARG A 33 4.39 6.11 -7.48
N SER A 34 5.23 7.06 -7.88
CA SER A 34 5.91 7.04 -9.18
C SER A 34 6.84 5.83 -9.32
N LEU A 35 7.47 5.41 -8.23
CA LEU A 35 8.31 4.21 -8.24
C LEU A 35 7.47 2.94 -8.37
N VAL A 36 6.34 2.83 -7.68
CA VAL A 36 5.38 1.72 -7.84
C VAL A 36 4.91 1.63 -9.30
N GLU A 37 4.58 2.75 -9.92
CA GLU A 37 4.20 2.80 -11.34
C GLU A 37 5.25 2.14 -12.25
N ARG A 38 6.53 2.47 -12.05
CA ARG A 38 7.64 1.91 -12.85
C ARG A 38 7.78 0.39 -12.73
N TYR A 39 7.45 -0.16 -11.57
CA TYR A 39 7.54 -1.60 -11.31
C TYR A 39 6.26 -2.38 -11.63
N SER A 40 5.18 -1.71 -12.02
CA SER A 40 3.85 -2.34 -12.15
C SER A 40 3.59 -3.04 -13.48
N LYS A 41 4.34 -2.72 -14.54
CA LYS A 41 4.06 -3.23 -15.89
C LYS A 41 3.95 -4.75 -15.94
N GLY A 42 2.77 -5.23 -16.39
CA GLY A 42 2.49 -6.65 -16.56
C GLY A 42 2.34 -7.44 -15.26
N LYS A 43 2.30 -6.78 -14.10
CA LYS A 43 2.26 -7.44 -12.78
C LYS A 43 0.86 -7.49 -12.20
N ASN A 44 0.62 -8.51 -11.38
CA ASN A 44 -0.49 -8.55 -10.45
C ASN A 44 -0.09 -7.77 -9.19
N VAL A 45 -0.79 -6.68 -8.90
CA VAL A 45 -0.47 -5.73 -7.84
C VAL A 45 -1.50 -5.81 -6.72
N LEU A 46 -1.04 -5.88 -5.47
CA LEU A 46 -1.86 -5.79 -4.27
C LEU A 46 -1.48 -4.55 -3.47
N ASN A 47 -2.41 -3.63 -3.30
CA ASN A 47 -2.27 -2.45 -2.46
C ASN A 47 -3.04 -2.63 -1.15
N MET A 48 -2.31 -2.89 -0.06
CA MET A 48 -2.87 -3.08 1.28
C MET A 48 -2.90 -1.73 2.02
N PHE A 49 -3.95 -1.51 2.83
CA PHE A 49 -4.18 -0.22 3.51
C PHE A 49 -4.30 0.91 2.49
N CYS A 50 -5.10 0.67 1.47
CA CYS A 50 -5.07 1.45 0.23
C CYS A 50 -5.59 2.88 0.38
N TYR A 51 -6.34 3.20 1.43
CA TYR A 51 -6.93 4.50 1.71
C TYR A 51 -7.65 5.08 0.47
N THR A 52 -7.15 6.16 -0.13
CA THR A 52 -7.72 6.77 -1.34
C THR A 52 -7.30 6.08 -2.65
N GLY A 53 -6.48 5.03 -2.57
CA GLY A 53 -6.00 4.27 -3.72
C GLY A 53 -4.88 4.92 -4.51
N GLY A 54 -4.15 5.86 -3.92
CA GLY A 54 -3.06 6.56 -4.62
C GLY A 54 -2.07 5.62 -5.31
N PHE A 55 -1.55 4.63 -4.60
CA PHE A 55 -0.67 3.62 -5.20
C PHE A 55 -1.35 2.78 -6.28
N SER A 56 -2.63 2.44 -6.08
CA SER A 56 -3.40 1.64 -7.03
C SER A 56 -3.61 2.37 -8.36
N VAL A 57 -3.94 3.66 -8.31
CA VAL A 57 -4.12 4.50 -9.52
C VAL A 57 -2.80 4.60 -10.31
N TYR A 58 -1.67 4.77 -9.63
CA TYR A 58 -0.35 4.77 -10.26
C TYR A 58 0.02 3.41 -10.85
N ALA A 59 -0.31 2.31 -10.17
CA ALA A 59 -0.08 0.97 -10.69
C ALA A 59 -0.90 0.69 -11.96
N MET A 60 -2.15 1.17 -12.01
CA MET A 60 -2.98 1.09 -13.22
C MET A 60 -2.37 1.83 -14.39
N ARG A 61 -1.90 3.07 -14.18
CA ARG A 61 -1.20 3.83 -15.23
C ARG A 61 0.11 3.17 -15.64
N GLY A 62 0.79 2.51 -14.70
CA GLY A 62 1.99 1.72 -14.94
C GLY A 62 1.76 0.41 -15.70
N GLU A 63 0.58 0.23 -16.32
CA GLU A 63 0.24 -0.94 -17.12
C GLU A 63 0.26 -2.26 -16.32
N ALA A 64 -0.15 -2.23 -15.06
CA ALA A 64 -0.37 -3.45 -14.29
C ALA A 64 -1.38 -4.35 -15.00
N LYS A 65 -1.18 -5.66 -14.90
CA LYS A 65 -2.11 -6.67 -15.43
C LYS A 65 -3.40 -6.73 -14.60
N LEU A 66 -3.25 -6.58 -13.29
CA LEU A 66 -4.32 -6.62 -12.31
C LEU A 66 -3.92 -5.74 -11.12
N VAL A 67 -4.86 -4.99 -10.55
CA VAL A 67 -4.67 -4.22 -9.32
C VAL A 67 -5.79 -4.52 -8.35
N HIS A 68 -5.45 -5.04 -7.18
CA HIS A 68 -6.38 -5.18 -6.07
C HIS A 68 -6.05 -4.21 -4.94
N SER A 69 -7.06 -3.56 -4.42
CA SER A 69 -6.97 -2.62 -3.30
C SER A 69 -7.69 -3.19 -2.09
N VAL A 70 -7.06 -3.15 -0.93
CA VAL A 70 -7.66 -3.66 0.31
C VAL A 70 -7.56 -2.62 1.41
N ASP A 71 -8.67 -2.34 2.06
CA ASP A 71 -8.74 -1.50 3.26
C ASP A 71 -9.86 -2.00 4.16
N SER A 72 -9.71 -1.88 5.47
CA SER A 72 -10.76 -2.25 6.43
C SER A 72 -11.96 -1.29 6.41
N SER A 73 -11.78 -0.09 5.87
CA SER A 73 -12.80 0.94 5.76
C SER A 73 -13.57 0.84 4.44
N ALA A 74 -14.86 0.53 4.49
CA ALA A 74 -15.73 0.56 3.32
C ALA A 74 -15.72 1.94 2.63
N LYS A 75 -15.65 3.03 3.41
CA LYS A 75 -15.55 4.39 2.87
C LYS A 75 -14.25 4.60 2.07
N ALA A 76 -13.14 4.04 2.52
CA ALA A 76 -11.88 4.08 1.76
C ALA A 76 -12.02 3.31 0.43
N VAL A 77 -12.64 2.15 0.46
CA VAL A 77 -12.93 1.34 -0.74
C VAL A 77 -13.81 2.09 -1.74
N ASP A 78 -14.87 2.77 -1.26
CA ASP A 78 -15.72 3.60 -2.13
C ASP A 78 -14.91 4.71 -2.80
N LEU A 79 -14.00 5.34 -2.07
CA LEU A 79 -13.15 6.41 -2.58
C LEU A 79 -12.11 5.90 -3.59
N VAL A 80 -11.53 4.73 -3.36
CA VAL A 80 -10.66 4.06 -4.34
C VAL A 80 -11.41 3.79 -5.64
N ASN A 81 -12.62 3.23 -5.56
CA ASN A 81 -13.43 2.96 -6.74
C ASN A 81 -13.78 4.25 -7.50
N ALA A 82 -14.12 5.32 -6.79
CA ALA A 82 -14.37 6.63 -7.41
C ALA A 82 -13.12 7.18 -8.12
N ASN A 83 -11.93 7.06 -7.51
CA ASN A 83 -10.67 7.49 -8.12
C ASN A 83 -10.28 6.64 -9.32
N MET A 84 -10.58 5.34 -9.30
CA MET A 84 -10.38 4.47 -10.45
C MET A 84 -11.29 4.86 -11.62
N GLU A 85 -12.58 5.06 -11.37
CA GLU A 85 -13.52 5.47 -12.42
C GLU A 85 -13.16 6.84 -13.01
N LEU A 86 -12.65 7.75 -12.18
CA LEU A 86 -12.22 9.10 -12.60
C LEU A 86 -11.03 9.07 -13.59
N ASN A 87 -10.12 8.08 -13.46
CA ASN A 87 -8.90 7.97 -14.27
C ASN A 87 -8.97 6.88 -15.35
N PHE A 88 -9.70 5.81 -15.09
CA PHE A 88 -9.77 4.60 -15.94
C PHE A 88 -11.22 4.09 -16.02
N PRO A 89 -12.13 4.89 -16.62
CA PRO A 89 -13.55 4.54 -16.66
C PRO A 89 -13.78 3.19 -17.35
N GLY A 90 -14.51 2.31 -16.66
CA GLY A 90 -14.86 0.98 -17.20
C GLY A 90 -13.69 -0.02 -17.27
N ASP A 91 -12.52 0.27 -16.69
CA ASP A 91 -11.39 -0.66 -16.72
C ASP A 91 -11.57 -1.78 -15.69
N ALA A 92 -11.70 -3.01 -16.17
CA ALA A 92 -11.97 -4.18 -15.33
C ALA A 92 -10.73 -4.75 -14.61
N ARG A 93 -9.54 -4.17 -14.77
CA ARG A 93 -8.32 -4.66 -14.12
C ARG A 93 -8.27 -4.40 -12.62
N HIS A 94 -9.14 -3.52 -12.09
CA HIS A 94 -9.16 -3.14 -10.68
C HIS A 94 -10.34 -3.75 -9.94
N GLU A 95 -10.06 -4.27 -8.74
CA GLU A 95 -11.06 -4.64 -7.74
C GLU A 95 -10.63 -4.12 -6.36
N ALA A 96 -11.60 -3.74 -5.52
CA ALA A 96 -11.36 -3.28 -4.16
C ALA A 96 -12.18 -4.05 -3.13
N TYR A 97 -11.59 -4.32 -1.97
CA TYR A 97 -12.16 -5.15 -0.91
C TYR A 97 -12.15 -4.41 0.43
N ALA A 98 -13.32 -4.31 1.06
CA ALA A 98 -13.44 -3.79 2.43
C ALA A 98 -13.19 -4.93 3.42
N GLU A 99 -11.93 -5.17 3.77
CA GLU A 99 -11.51 -6.31 4.57
C GLU A 99 -10.27 -6.00 5.41
N ASP A 100 -10.13 -6.70 6.54
CA ASP A 100 -8.89 -6.68 7.32
C ASP A 100 -7.71 -7.26 6.53
N ALA A 101 -6.56 -6.58 6.60
CA ALA A 101 -5.39 -6.93 5.82
C ALA A 101 -4.87 -8.35 6.09
N PHE A 102 -4.83 -8.78 7.35
CA PHE A 102 -4.38 -10.13 7.69
C PHE A 102 -5.34 -11.20 7.20
N LYS A 103 -6.64 -10.96 7.35
CA LYS A 103 -7.67 -11.90 6.84
C LYS A 103 -7.57 -12.03 5.34
N TYR A 104 -7.39 -10.91 4.63
CA TYR A 104 -7.21 -10.94 3.19
C TYR A 104 -5.97 -11.74 2.77
N LEU A 105 -4.81 -11.48 3.39
CA LEU A 105 -3.58 -12.21 3.12
C LEU A 105 -3.70 -13.71 3.42
N ASP A 106 -4.49 -14.11 4.42
CA ASP A 106 -4.71 -15.52 4.75
C ASP A 106 -5.51 -16.26 3.68
N ARG A 107 -6.56 -15.62 3.13
CA ARG A 107 -7.48 -16.24 2.17
C ARG A 107 -7.13 -16.02 0.70
N MET A 108 -6.21 -15.09 0.39
CA MET A 108 -5.90 -14.74 -1.00
C MET A 108 -5.41 -15.94 -1.80
N THR A 109 -5.88 -16.03 -3.05
CA THR A 109 -5.48 -17.07 -4.02
C THR A 109 -4.78 -16.49 -5.25
N VAL A 110 -4.90 -15.18 -5.47
CA VAL A 110 -4.26 -14.50 -6.60
C VAL A 110 -2.74 -14.46 -6.37
N PRO A 111 -1.93 -14.85 -7.37
CA PRO A 111 -0.48 -14.78 -7.29
C PRO A 111 -0.02 -13.33 -7.56
N TYR A 112 0.22 -12.55 -6.49
CA TYR A 112 0.72 -11.18 -6.64
C TYR A 112 2.23 -11.14 -6.84
N ASP A 113 2.66 -10.31 -7.81
CA ASP A 113 4.06 -10.03 -8.14
C ASP A 113 4.58 -8.77 -7.45
N LEU A 114 3.69 -7.87 -7.08
CA LEU A 114 3.99 -6.64 -6.37
C LEU A 114 2.97 -6.45 -5.25
N ILE A 115 3.48 -6.29 -4.01
CA ILE A 115 2.65 -6.01 -2.83
C ILE A 115 3.10 -4.70 -2.20
N ILE A 116 2.14 -3.84 -1.84
CA ILE A 116 2.37 -2.58 -1.15
C ILE A 116 1.75 -2.68 0.24
N LEU A 117 2.55 -2.40 1.27
CA LEU A 117 2.15 -2.34 2.67
C LEU A 117 2.38 -0.91 3.18
N ASP A 118 1.32 -0.14 3.33
CA ASP A 118 1.36 1.20 3.91
C ASP A 118 0.41 1.30 5.12
N PRO A 119 0.66 0.53 6.18
CA PRO A 119 -0.23 0.46 7.32
C PRO A 119 -0.28 1.76 8.11
N PRO A 120 -1.38 2.03 8.84
CA PRO A 120 -1.40 3.10 9.82
C PRO A 120 -0.34 2.86 10.90
N ALA A 121 0.03 3.91 11.64
CA ALA A 121 1.01 3.78 12.71
C ALA A 121 0.57 2.75 13.75
N PHE A 122 1.32 1.67 13.91
CA PHE A 122 1.08 0.65 14.94
C PHE A 122 1.41 1.13 16.36
N ALA A 123 2.17 2.24 16.49
CA ALA A 123 2.41 2.88 17.78
C ALA A 123 2.29 4.39 17.64
N LYS A 124 1.49 4.98 18.52
CA LYS A 124 1.38 6.44 18.69
C LYS A 124 2.29 6.96 19.81
N HIS A 125 2.74 6.10 20.70
CA HIS A 125 3.56 6.43 21.87
C HIS A 125 4.73 5.46 22.02
N LYS A 126 5.83 5.91 22.68
CA LYS A 126 7.06 5.10 22.87
C LYS A 126 6.81 3.80 23.63
N ASP A 127 5.86 3.77 24.56
CA ASP A 127 5.51 2.57 25.34
C ASP A 127 4.92 1.44 24.49
N ALA A 128 4.41 1.77 23.31
CA ALA A 128 3.87 0.81 22.34
C ALA A 128 4.90 0.33 21.30
N LEU A 129 6.18 0.74 21.41
CA LEU A 129 7.23 0.45 20.42
C LEU A 129 7.38 -1.06 20.14
N ARG A 130 7.45 -1.87 21.21
CA ARG A 130 7.59 -3.32 21.06
C ARG A 130 6.43 -3.95 20.29
N ASN A 131 5.22 -3.50 20.56
CA ASN A 131 4.02 -3.98 19.86
C ASN A 131 3.99 -3.53 18.41
N ALA A 132 4.47 -2.31 18.13
CA ALA A 132 4.59 -1.80 16.76
C ALA A 132 5.60 -2.63 15.95
N ILE A 133 6.78 -2.88 16.50
CA ILE A 133 7.80 -3.72 15.84
C ILE A 133 7.25 -5.13 15.58
N ARG A 134 6.54 -5.74 16.53
CA ARG A 134 5.86 -7.02 16.33
C ARG A 134 4.84 -6.96 15.20
N GLY A 135 4.02 -5.90 15.15
CA GLY A 135 3.03 -5.69 14.11
C GLY A 135 3.65 -5.60 12.72
N TYR A 136 4.69 -4.78 12.56
CA TYR A 136 5.43 -4.68 11.30
C TYR A 136 6.11 -5.99 10.91
N THR A 137 6.74 -6.69 11.86
CA THR A 137 7.37 -7.99 11.59
C THR A 137 6.36 -9.00 11.11
N LYS A 138 5.23 -9.14 11.79
CA LYS A 138 4.17 -10.09 11.45
C LYS A 138 3.55 -9.79 10.08
N LEU A 139 3.26 -8.51 9.79
CA LEU A 139 2.67 -8.10 8.52
C LEU A 139 3.63 -8.38 7.35
N ASN A 140 4.89 -7.98 7.48
CA ASN A 140 5.89 -8.20 6.44
C ASN A 140 6.19 -9.71 6.25
N ALA A 141 6.26 -10.51 7.31
CA ALA A 141 6.46 -11.95 7.20
C ALA A 141 5.32 -12.60 6.41
N LYS A 142 4.07 -12.22 6.68
CA LYS A 142 2.91 -12.71 5.94
C LYS A 142 2.97 -12.33 4.46
N ALA A 143 3.36 -11.10 4.15
CA ALA A 143 3.52 -10.66 2.77
C ALA A 143 4.65 -11.42 2.05
N PHE A 144 5.80 -11.66 2.72
CA PHE A 144 6.89 -12.45 2.15
C PHE A 144 6.50 -13.91 1.90
N GLU A 145 5.67 -14.52 2.76
CA GLU A 145 5.14 -15.85 2.52
C GLU A 145 4.27 -15.94 1.27
N LYS A 146 3.51 -14.87 1.00
CA LYS A 146 2.45 -14.85 0.00
C LYS A 146 2.87 -14.30 -1.37
N ILE A 147 3.87 -13.44 -1.43
CA ILE A 147 4.33 -12.85 -2.68
C ILE A 147 5.01 -13.91 -3.58
N GLN A 148 4.83 -13.77 -4.89
CA GLN A 148 5.45 -14.67 -5.86
C GLN A 148 6.99 -14.61 -5.79
N PRO A 149 7.71 -15.69 -6.11
CA PRO A 149 9.17 -15.65 -6.28
C PRO A 149 9.56 -14.58 -7.31
N GLY A 150 10.59 -13.77 -6.99
CA GLY A 150 11.00 -12.63 -7.82
C GLY A 150 10.09 -11.41 -7.70
N GLY A 151 9.07 -11.48 -6.86
CA GLY A 151 8.15 -10.36 -6.60
C GLY A 151 8.82 -9.21 -5.84
N ILE A 152 8.15 -8.06 -5.83
CA ILE A 152 8.62 -6.83 -5.21
C ILE A 152 7.67 -6.42 -4.08
N LEU A 153 8.21 -6.22 -2.89
CA LEU A 153 7.48 -5.71 -1.73
C LEU A 153 7.87 -4.26 -1.49
N PHE A 154 6.89 -3.36 -1.55
CA PHE A 154 6.97 -2.00 -1.02
C PHE A 154 6.41 -2.03 0.40
N THR A 155 7.20 -1.60 1.38
CA THR A 155 6.76 -1.60 2.77
C THR A 155 7.17 -0.30 3.47
N PHE A 156 6.22 0.29 4.19
CA PHE A 156 6.36 1.59 4.81
C PHE A 156 6.01 1.56 6.30
N SER A 157 6.55 2.53 7.03
CA SER A 157 6.18 2.81 8.42
C SER A 157 5.96 4.31 8.59
N CYS A 158 4.76 4.72 8.94
CA CYS A 158 4.44 6.09 9.34
C CYS A 158 4.51 6.31 10.86
N SER A 159 5.03 5.35 11.62
CA SER A 159 5.11 5.44 13.08
C SER A 159 6.31 6.28 13.53
N GLN A 160 6.05 7.42 14.16
CA GLN A 160 7.10 8.28 14.74
C GLN A 160 7.88 7.59 15.87
N ALA A 161 7.31 6.57 16.52
CA ALA A 161 7.95 5.81 17.57
C ALA A 161 8.95 4.76 17.06
N VAL A 162 8.89 4.40 15.77
CA VAL A 162 9.74 3.41 15.13
C VAL A 162 10.73 4.11 14.21
N ASN A 163 12.01 4.11 14.55
CA ASN A 163 13.03 4.69 13.69
C ASN A 163 13.36 3.78 12.48
N LYS A 164 14.14 4.31 11.52
CA LYS A 164 14.51 3.61 10.29
C LYS A 164 15.21 2.28 10.54
N ASP A 165 16.12 2.22 11.48
CA ASP A 165 16.90 1.00 11.78
C ASP A 165 16.02 -0.07 12.43
N GLN A 166 15.12 0.33 13.31
CA GLN A 166 14.15 -0.56 13.94
C GLN A 166 13.18 -1.13 12.92
N PHE A 167 12.67 -0.30 12.02
CA PHE A 167 11.80 -0.76 10.93
C PHE A 167 12.53 -1.71 9.97
N ARG A 168 13.73 -1.33 9.55
CA ARG A 168 14.60 -2.17 8.72
C ARG A 168 14.86 -3.53 9.37
N MET A 169 15.16 -3.56 10.67
CA MET A 169 15.36 -4.79 11.41
C MET A 169 14.08 -5.64 11.47
N ALA A 170 12.91 -5.02 11.66
CA ALA A 170 11.63 -5.73 11.63
C ALA A 170 11.38 -6.41 10.27
N VAL A 171 11.70 -5.73 9.17
CA VAL A 171 11.57 -6.28 7.80
C VAL A 171 12.56 -7.42 7.56
N PHE A 172 13.81 -7.29 8.01
CA PHE A 172 14.79 -8.39 7.92
C PHE A 172 14.40 -9.60 8.75
N THR A 173 13.92 -9.38 9.97
CA THR A 173 13.40 -10.46 10.81
C THR A 173 12.23 -11.18 10.13
N ALA A 174 11.33 -10.42 9.51
CA ALA A 174 10.21 -10.96 8.76
C ALA A 174 10.66 -11.83 7.56
N ALA A 175 11.67 -11.37 6.81
CA ALA A 175 12.24 -12.15 5.72
C ALA A 175 12.86 -13.46 6.21
N ALA A 176 13.64 -13.41 7.30
CA ALA A 176 14.23 -14.61 7.91
C ALA A 176 13.13 -15.59 8.38
N MET A 177 12.08 -15.10 9.03
CA MET A 177 10.95 -15.93 9.48
C MET A 177 10.23 -16.62 8.32
N SER A 178 10.11 -15.96 7.18
CA SER A 178 9.47 -16.52 5.98
C SER A 178 10.36 -17.50 5.20
N GLY A 179 11.64 -17.62 5.54
CA GLY A 179 12.62 -18.44 4.81
C GLY A 179 12.96 -17.90 3.41
N ARG A 180 12.61 -16.62 3.10
CA ARG A 180 12.83 -16.01 1.79
C ARG A 180 14.14 -15.23 1.76
N SER A 181 14.91 -15.40 0.69
CA SER A 181 16.04 -14.53 0.38
C SER A 181 15.52 -13.23 -0.24
N VAL A 182 15.91 -12.08 0.34
CA VAL A 182 15.46 -10.76 -0.10
C VAL A 182 16.64 -9.83 -0.36
N ARG A 183 16.44 -8.86 -1.26
CA ARG A 183 17.38 -7.77 -1.51
C ARG A 183 16.65 -6.44 -1.37
N ILE A 184 17.29 -5.46 -0.75
CA ILE A 184 16.80 -4.09 -0.74
C ILE A 184 17.13 -3.47 -2.10
N LEU A 185 16.13 -3.02 -2.85
CA LEU A 185 16.31 -2.31 -4.11
C LEU A 185 16.37 -0.80 -3.88
N HIS A 186 15.53 -0.29 -3.00
CA HIS A 186 15.43 1.13 -2.68
C HIS A 186 15.22 1.33 -1.18
N GLN A 187 15.79 2.39 -0.64
CA GLN A 187 15.46 2.90 0.70
C GLN A 187 14.67 4.19 0.50
N LEU A 188 13.38 4.14 0.76
CA LEU A 188 12.45 5.22 0.49
C LEU A 188 12.36 6.17 1.71
N HIS A 189 11.94 7.40 1.44
CA HIS A 189 11.66 8.42 2.45
C HIS A 189 10.15 8.68 2.49
N GLN A 190 9.63 8.92 3.69
CA GLN A 190 8.31 9.47 3.96
C GLN A 190 8.46 10.80 4.67
#